data_2ee35f9b64e05195515052feaa86cf8a
#
_entry.id   2ee35f9b64e05195515052feaa86cf8a
#
_cell.length_a   1.000
_cell.length_b   1.000
_cell.length_c   1.000
_cell.angle_alpha   90.00
_cell.angle_beta   90.00
_cell.angle_gamma   90.00
#
_symmetry.space_group_name_H-M   'P 1'
#
loop_
_entity.id
_entity.type
_entity.pdbx_description
1 polymer ?
#
loop_
_entity_poly.entity_id
_entity_poly.type
_entity_poly.pdbx_seq_one_letter_code
_entity_poly.pdbx_strand_id
1 'polypeptide(L)'
;MGKVKTKLTGKGLCQGNADFDWTPYEHGYCGGNSLVVNPTVKVKNKKHKVYCHESYAQELYDMFVNHMEGRSFVESKDMVKGSLHNVNNVSVVSDHEILIDTAAGASAIVDLTKERQYLDNIGVSDYSELIHNLKVSKTYKQSLIDTGIVGKVVNAGRISLWEGHLSKIEREFMEQINNTAKPCAYYANVKEINGGGYIVDIMGVQCFMPGSLAAAGILTDFNALLGKTIPVMIVNYIPKSGFIVSYKKYLNTILPQKIENELSIGMEVYTRVTGTSKNGIFIQFKDSEGEWLFSGLIHRSVMSKDFEKRFDSREFRNGDEFKAFIHNIVEVDGKWRIVVGDKMPEPKEETDKESNE
;
A
#
# COMPACT_ATOMS: atom_id res chain seq x y z
N MET A 1 29.50 8.49 -56.18
CA MET A 1 28.78 8.18 -54.91
C MET A 1 28.39 6.72 -54.96
N GLY A 2 28.96 5.92 -54.11
CA GLY A 2 28.73 4.49 -54.11
C GLY A 2 27.33 4.14 -53.63
N LYS A 3 26.55 3.47 -54.48
CA LYS A 3 25.30 2.86 -54.05
C LYS A 3 25.61 1.82 -52.97
N VAL A 4 25.23 2.11 -51.80
CA VAL A 4 25.38 1.13 -50.69
C VAL A 4 24.19 0.19 -50.76
N LYS A 5 24.42 -0.99 -51.28
CA LYS A 5 23.44 -2.08 -51.27
C LYS A 5 23.38 -2.71 -49.89
N THR A 6 22.71 -2.09 -48.97
CA THR A 6 22.33 -2.79 -47.77
C THR A 6 20.85 -3.12 -47.94
N LYS A 7 20.53 -4.39 -48.12
CA LYS A 7 19.15 -4.82 -47.97
C LYS A 7 18.75 -4.48 -46.55
N LEU A 8 17.90 -3.49 -46.42
CA LEU A 8 17.14 -3.26 -45.23
C LEU A 8 16.22 -4.47 -45.12
N THR A 9 16.63 -5.42 -44.34
CA THR A 9 15.79 -6.58 -44.06
C THR A 9 14.67 -6.15 -43.16
N GLY A 10 13.76 -5.49 -43.78
CA GLY A 10 12.41 -5.37 -43.43
C GLY A 10 12.02 -5.26 -41.94
N LYS A 11 12.67 -4.46 -41.13
CA LYS A 11 12.21 -4.28 -39.75
C LYS A 11 12.28 -2.82 -39.34
N GLY A 12 11.21 -2.09 -39.59
CA GLY A 12 11.09 -0.67 -39.26
C GLY A 12 11.75 0.24 -40.26
N LEU A 13 11.62 1.54 -40.20
CA LEU A 13 12.25 2.45 -41.17
C LEU A 13 13.72 2.16 -41.39
N CYS A 14 14.31 1.55 -40.40
CA CYS A 14 15.64 0.98 -40.45
C CYS A 14 15.61 -0.54 -40.48
N GLN A 15 14.53 -1.15 -40.15
CA GLN A 15 14.29 -2.57 -40.12
C GLN A 15 12.79 -2.88 -40.09
N GLY A 16 11.97 -2.18 -40.91
CA GLY A 16 10.52 -2.29 -40.91
C GLY A 16 9.95 -3.68 -40.74
N ASN A 17 8.81 -3.91 -41.14
CA ASN A 17 8.31 -5.25 -41.25
C ASN A 17 9.20 -6.08 -42.18
N ALA A 18 9.44 -7.34 -41.81
CA ALA A 18 10.23 -8.26 -42.63
C ALA A 18 9.69 -8.31 -44.07
N ASP A 19 8.41 -8.01 -44.21
CA ASP A 19 7.68 -8.05 -45.49
C ASP A 19 7.56 -6.69 -46.18
N PHE A 20 8.20 -5.63 -45.64
CA PHE A 20 8.16 -4.33 -46.29
C PHE A 20 9.02 -4.34 -47.55
N ASP A 21 8.39 -4.05 -48.70
CA ASP A 21 9.08 -3.96 -49.99
C ASP A 21 9.84 -2.64 -50.09
N TRP A 22 11.14 -2.71 -49.97
CA TRP A 22 12.05 -1.57 -50.10
C TRP A 22 12.47 -1.29 -51.53
N THR A 23 12.10 -2.14 -52.50
CA THR A 23 12.47 -2.02 -53.91
C THR A 23 12.12 -0.65 -54.47
N PRO A 24 10.92 -0.06 -54.23
CA PRO A 24 10.58 1.26 -54.70
C PRO A 24 11.54 2.36 -54.22
N TYR A 25 12.01 2.24 -53.00
CA TYR A 25 12.91 3.23 -52.41
C TYR A 25 14.35 3.04 -52.86
N GLU A 26 14.76 1.83 -53.21
CA GLU A 26 16.06 1.52 -53.78
C GLU A 26 16.24 2.10 -55.17
N HIS A 27 15.14 2.29 -55.91
CA HIS A 27 15.11 2.80 -57.29
C HIS A 27 14.62 4.25 -57.43
N GLY A 28 14.53 4.98 -56.32
CA GLY A 28 14.12 6.35 -56.36
C GLY A 28 12.62 6.53 -56.63
N TYR A 29 11.82 5.69 -55.99
CA TYR A 29 10.34 5.70 -56.13
C TYR A 29 9.70 7.07 -55.88
N CYS A 30 10.30 7.89 -55.06
CA CYS A 30 9.80 9.22 -54.78
C CYS A 30 10.01 10.25 -55.90
N GLY A 31 10.17 9.79 -57.09
CA GLY A 31 10.20 10.63 -58.31
C GLY A 31 11.58 11.06 -58.76
N GLY A 32 12.63 10.53 -58.19
CA GLY A 32 14.01 10.83 -58.59
C GLY A 32 14.79 9.57 -58.95
N ASN A 33 15.84 9.78 -59.70
CA ASN A 33 16.71 8.70 -60.17
C ASN A 33 17.88 8.42 -59.26
N SER A 34 18.05 9.16 -58.19
CA SER A 34 19.17 9.03 -57.27
C SER A 34 18.69 8.75 -55.85
N LEU A 35 19.29 7.76 -55.25
CA LEU A 35 19.15 7.46 -53.83
C LEU A 35 20.31 8.04 -53.06
N VAL A 36 20.03 8.78 -52.04
CA VAL A 36 21.02 9.30 -51.12
C VAL A 36 21.13 8.36 -49.93
N VAL A 37 22.36 8.05 -49.56
CA VAL A 37 22.62 7.29 -48.36
C VAL A 37 22.58 8.25 -47.19
N ASN A 38 21.54 8.18 -46.44
CA ASN A 38 21.39 8.94 -45.22
C ASN A 38 22.21 8.38 -44.04
N PRO A 39 22.36 9.18 -43.02
CA PRO A 39 23.30 8.85 -41.95
C PRO A 39 23.05 7.45 -41.42
N THR A 40 24.11 6.88 -40.94
CA THR A 40 24.09 5.54 -40.37
C THR A 40 23.29 5.54 -39.07
N VAL A 41 22.19 4.83 -39.07
CA VAL A 41 21.37 4.63 -37.85
C VAL A 41 21.88 3.40 -37.12
N LYS A 42 22.15 3.54 -35.84
CA LYS A 42 22.61 2.44 -35.01
C LYS A 42 21.42 1.74 -34.35
N VAL A 43 21.11 0.55 -34.83
CA VAL A 43 20.07 -0.29 -34.25
C VAL A 43 20.67 -1.55 -33.74
N LYS A 44 20.45 -1.90 -32.48
CA LYS A 44 20.98 -3.10 -31.81
C LYS A 44 22.49 -3.29 -32.04
N ASN A 45 23.29 -2.25 -31.83
CA ASN A 45 24.74 -2.23 -32.03
C ASN A 45 25.23 -2.45 -33.51
N LYS A 46 24.32 -2.51 -34.46
CA LYS A 46 24.66 -2.56 -35.89
C LYS A 46 24.36 -1.22 -36.56
N LYS A 47 25.26 -0.76 -37.41
CA LYS A 47 25.06 0.44 -38.22
C LYS A 47 24.31 0.05 -39.46
N HIS A 48 23.17 0.68 -39.68
CA HIS A 48 22.37 0.52 -40.88
C HIS A 48 22.41 1.80 -41.70
N LYS A 49 22.41 1.67 -42.99
CA LYS A 49 22.30 2.80 -43.92
C LYS A 49 20.89 2.86 -44.42
N VAL A 50 20.28 4.04 -44.31
CA VAL A 50 18.96 4.30 -44.82
C VAL A 50 19.09 4.88 -46.22
N TYR A 51 18.38 4.31 -47.16
CA TYR A 51 18.30 4.80 -48.55
C TYR A 51 16.97 5.48 -48.77
N CYS A 52 16.98 6.70 -49.25
CA CYS A 52 15.80 7.41 -49.70
C CYS A 52 16.14 8.34 -50.86
N HIS A 53 15.11 8.80 -51.51
CA HIS A 53 15.28 9.78 -52.59
C HIS A 53 15.87 11.08 -52.04
N GLU A 54 16.73 11.75 -52.84
CA GLU A 54 17.45 12.93 -52.39
C GLU A 54 16.54 14.05 -51.87
N SER A 55 15.39 14.27 -52.54
CA SER A 55 14.41 15.27 -52.14
C SER A 55 13.66 14.98 -50.84
N TYR A 56 13.60 13.74 -50.44
CA TYR A 56 12.94 13.33 -49.18
C TYR A 56 13.90 12.87 -48.09
N ALA A 57 15.18 12.75 -48.44
CA ALA A 57 16.19 12.23 -47.55
C ALA A 57 16.27 13.02 -46.26
N GLN A 58 16.23 14.33 -46.35
CA GLN A 58 16.34 15.20 -45.20
C GLN A 58 15.04 15.23 -44.39
N GLU A 59 13.87 15.32 -45.02
CA GLU A 59 12.59 15.31 -44.35
C GLU A 59 12.34 14.00 -43.63
N LEU A 60 12.62 12.87 -44.24
CA LEU A 60 12.49 11.55 -43.63
C LEU A 60 13.48 11.38 -42.49
N TYR A 61 14.70 11.88 -42.66
CA TYR A 61 15.70 11.87 -41.60
C TYR A 61 15.27 12.75 -40.45
N ASP A 62 14.81 13.97 -40.69
CA ASP A 62 14.39 14.90 -39.64
C ASP A 62 13.14 14.40 -38.92
N MET A 63 12.17 13.83 -39.66
CA MET A 63 11.03 13.16 -39.03
C MET A 63 11.47 11.98 -38.15
N PHE A 64 12.43 11.19 -38.64
CA PHE A 64 12.96 10.06 -37.89
C PHE A 64 13.73 10.51 -36.65
N VAL A 65 14.62 11.51 -36.79
CA VAL A 65 15.38 12.08 -35.68
C VAL A 65 14.46 12.73 -34.65
N ASN A 66 13.50 13.55 -35.10
CA ASN A 66 12.52 14.18 -34.24
C ASN A 66 11.65 13.14 -33.49
N HIS A 67 11.29 12.07 -34.20
CA HIS A 67 10.60 10.95 -33.59
C HIS A 67 11.48 10.20 -32.59
N MET A 68 12.78 10.13 -32.83
CA MET A 68 13.76 9.48 -31.96
C MET A 68 14.21 10.36 -30.80
N GLU A 69 14.37 11.67 -31.02
CA GLU A 69 14.77 12.63 -29.98
C GLU A 69 13.65 12.94 -29.01
N GLY A 70 12.41 12.98 -29.50
CA GLY A 70 11.21 13.15 -28.67
C GLY A 70 10.84 11.88 -27.88
N ARG A 71 11.33 10.75 -28.32
CA ARG A 71 11.23 9.45 -27.62
C ARG A 71 12.64 8.93 -27.52
N SER A 72 13.24 9.04 -26.34
CA SER A 72 14.42 8.22 -26.11
C SER A 72 14.03 6.80 -26.53
N PHE A 73 14.71 6.25 -27.53
CA PHE A 73 14.59 4.83 -27.87
C PHE A 73 15.16 4.11 -26.64
N VAL A 74 14.34 4.04 -25.64
CA VAL A 74 14.57 3.16 -24.54
C VAL A 74 14.48 1.80 -25.20
N GLU A 75 15.65 1.21 -25.45
CA GLU A 75 15.71 -0.16 -25.91
C GLU A 75 14.69 -0.93 -25.07
N SER A 76 13.98 -1.85 -25.71
CA SER A 76 12.97 -2.70 -25.05
C SER A 76 13.44 -3.40 -23.73
N LYS A 77 14.64 -3.10 -23.29
CA LYS A 77 15.23 -3.50 -22.00
C LYS A 77 14.53 -2.86 -20.80
N ASP A 78 13.94 -1.68 -20.95
CA ASP A 78 13.31 -0.99 -19.81
C ASP A 78 11.86 -1.46 -19.57
N MET A 79 11.24 -2.09 -20.56
CA MET A 79 9.92 -2.73 -20.44
C MET A 79 10.06 -4.23 -20.09
N VAL A 80 10.86 -4.53 -19.09
CA VAL A 80 11.03 -5.91 -18.61
C VAL A 80 9.79 -6.34 -17.85
N LYS A 81 9.30 -7.55 -18.10
CA LYS A 81 8.18 -8.12 -17.35
C LYS A 81 8.42 -8.01 -15.84
N GLY A 82 7.46 -7.44 -15.14
CA GLY A 82 7.51 -7.18 -13.71
C GLY A 82 8.11 -5.83 -13.31
N SER A 83 8.70 -5.05 -14.23
CA SER A 83 9.20 -3.71 -13.92
C SER A 83 8.05 -2.73 -13.68
N LEU A 84 8.29 -1.75 -12.80
CA LEU A 84 7.34 -0.71 -12.43
C LEU A 84 7.71 0.60 -13.11
N HIS A 85 6.74 1.27 -13.67
CA HIS A 85 6.91 2.55 -14.37
C HIS A 85 5.87 3.56 -13.93
N ASN A 86 6.31 4.77 -13.62
CA ASN A 86 5.40 5.89 -13.39
C ASN A 86 4.77 6.32 -14.71
N VAL A 87 3.50 6.64 -14.69
CA VAL A 87 2.74 7.11 -15.84
C VAL A 87 2.81 8.63 -15.93
N ASN A 88 3.28 9.14 -17.07
CA ASN A 88 3.39 10.58 -17.33
C ASN A 88 2.27 11.10 -18.24
N ASN A 89 1.68 10.24 -19.05
CA ASN A 89 0.63 10.64 -19.95
C ASN A 89 -0.32 9.47 -20.20
N VAL A 90 -1.58 9.80 -20.47
CA VAL A 90 -2.63 8.83 -20.79
C VAL A 90 -3.35 9.28 -22.04
N SER A 91 -3.56 8.42 -23.02
CA SER A 91 -4.31 8.69 -24.25
C SER A 91 -5.29 7.56 -24.53
N VAL A 92 -6.45 7.88 -25.04
CA VAL A 92 -7.46 6.87 -25.39
C VAL A 92 -7.14 6.30 -26.76
N VAL A 93 -7.07 4.98 -26.88
CA VAL A 93 -6.82 4.26 -28.15
C VAL A 93 -8.10 3.68 -28.70
N SER A 94 -8.89 3.03 -27.86
CA SER A 94 -10.17 2.43 -28.25
C SER A 94 -11.21 2.61 -27.14
N ASP A 95 -12.38 1.97 -27.28
CA ASP A 95 -13.44 2.06 -26.29
C ASP A 95 -13.15 1.25 -25.01
N HIS A 96 -12.04 0.51 -24.96
CA HIS A 96 -11.64 -0.29 -23.79
C HIS A 96 -10.12 -0.30 -23.56
N GLU A 97 -9.34 0.41 -24.39
CA GLU A 97 -7.89 0.46 -24.23
C GLU A 97 -7.39 1.90 -24.15
N ILE A 98 -6.43 2.12 -23.28
CA ILE A 98 -5.69 3.36 -23.15
C ILE A 98 -4.21 3.11 -23.43
N LEU A 99 -3.57 4.09 -24.04
CA LEU A 99 -2.12 4.15 -24.15
C LEU A 99 -1.60 5.00 -23.01
N ILE A 100 -0.61 4.51 -22.33
CA ILE A 100 0.12 5.26 -21.32
C ILE A 100 1.56 5.48 -21.77
N ASP A 101 2.06 6.68 -21.53
CA ASP A 101 3.48 6.98 -21.69
C ASP A 101 4.13 6.98 -20.30
N THR A 102 5.23 6.26 -20.18
CA THR A 102 5.97 6.14 -18.93
C THR A 102 7.01 7.24 -18.77
N ALA A 103 7.46 7.49 -17.54
CA ALA A 103 8.54 8.43 -17.27
C ALA A 103 9.86 8.06 -17.96
N ALA A 104 10.03 6.79 -18.30
CA ALA A 104 11.18 6.29 -19.06
C ALA A 104 11.07 6.52 -20.58
N GLY A 105 9.99 7.17 -21.06
CA GLY A 105 9.76 7.46 -22.47
C GLY A 105 9.21 6.28 -23.29
N ALA A 106 8.90 5.17 -22.66
CA ALA A 106 8.25 4.03 -23.31
C ALA A 106 6.74 4.15 -23.24
N SER A 107 6.04 3.70 -24.30
CA SER A 107 4.57 3.66 -24.34
C SER A 107 4.08 2.23 -24.23
N ALA A 108 2.96 2.03 -23.53
CA ALA A 108 2.34 0.73 -23.35
C ALA A 108 0.82 0.81 -23.34
N ILE A 109 0.18 -0.29 -23.68
CA ILE A 109 -1.28 -0.40 -23.72
C ILE A 109 -1.78 -1.01 -22.41
N VAL A 110 -2.86 -0.42 -21.89
CA VAL A 110 -3.64 -0.95 -20.78
C VAL A 110 -5.00 -1.37 -21.30
N ASP A 111 -5.37 -2.61 -21.04
CA ASP A 111 -6.68 -3.18 -21.34
C ASP A 111 -7.59 -2.99 -20.11
N LEU A 112 -8.44 -1.97 -20.16
CA LEU A 112 -9.31 -1.58 -19.03
C LEU A 112 -10.33 -2.65 -18.65
N THR A 113 -10.63 -3.60 -19.54
CA THR A 113 -11.54 -4.71 -19.20
C THR A 113 -10.99 -5.62 -18.12
N LYS A 114 -9.66 -5.63 -17.95
CA LYS A 114 -8.92 -6.40 -16.94
C LYS A 114 -8.59 -5.62 -15.69
N GLU A 115 -8.84 -4.30 -15.70
CA GLU A 115 -8.44 -3.38 -14.63
C GLU A 115 -9.63 -3.01 -13.69
N ARG A 116 -10.65 -3.89 -13.55
CA ARG A 116 -11.85 -3.59 -12.78
C ARG A 116 -11.53 -3.17 -11.35
N GLN A 117 -10.64 -3.88 -10.67
CA GLN A 117 -10.24 -3.56 -9.30
C GLN A 117 -9.55 -2.19 -9.20
N TYR A 118 -8.79 -1.82 -10.22
CA TYR A 118 -8.21 -0.48 -10.29
C TYR A 118 -9.28 0.60 -10.47
N LEU A 119 -10.27 0.36 -11.33
CA LEU A 119 -11.40 1.27 -11.56
C LEU A 119 -12.20 1.48 -10.26
N ASP A 120 -12.54 0.39 -9.56
CA ASP A 120 -13.21 0.44 -8.27
C ASP A 120 -12.40 1.24 -7.24
N ASN A 121 -11.07 1.10 -7.23
CA ASN A 121 -10.18 1.82 -6.33
C ASN A 121 -10.14 3.34 -6.59
N ILE A 122 -10.24 3.76 -7.84
CA ILE A 122 -10.32 5.19 -8.22
C ILE A 122 -11.75 5.75 -8.22
N GLY A 123 -12.74 4.97 -7.80
CA GLY A 123 -14.14 5.38 -7.69
C GLY A 123 -14.86 5.50 -9.03
N VAL A 124 -14.44 4.77 -10.05
CA VAL A 124 -15.06 4.75 -11.39
C VAL A 124 -15.84 3.47 -11.57
N SER A 125 -17.13 3.59 -11.88
CA SER A 125 -18.06 2.46 -11.94
C SER A 125 -17.80 1.51 -13.12
N ASP A 126 -17.33 2.06 -14.26
CA ASP A 126 -17.06 1.31 -15.48
C ASP A 126 -15.94 1.99 -16.31
N TYR A 127 -15.23 1.19 -17.11
CA TYR A 127 -14.17 1.69 -17.98
C TYR A 127 -14.70 2.69 -19.05
N SER A 128 -15.96 2.58 -19.46
CA SER A 128 -16.60 3.53 -20.38
C SER A 128 -16.67 4.93 -19.79
N GLU A 129 -16.94 5.06 -18.51
CA GLU A 129 -16.93 6.32 -17.76
C GLU A 129 -15.53 6.93 -17.75
N LEU A 130 -14.50 6.12 -17.45
CA LEU A 130 -13.11 6.56 -17.47
C LEU A 130 -12.72 7.09 -18.85
N ILE A 131 -13.02 6.34 -19.91
CA ILE A 131 -12.72 6.73 -21.29
C ILE A 131 -13.45 8.01 -21.67
N HIS A 132 -14.72 8.15 -21.31
CA HIS A 132 -15.48 9.38 -21.55
C HIS A 132 -14.81 10.56 -20.86
N ASN A 133 -14.49 10.45 -19.59
CA ASN A 133 -13.85 11.50 -18.81
C ASN A 133 -12.47 11.89 -19.37
N LEU A 134 -11.68 10.91 -19.81
CA LEU A 134 -10.37 11.15 -20.45
C LEU A 134 -10.50 11.86 -21.82
N LYS A 135 -11.58 11.60 -22.59
CA LYS A 135 -11.84 12.25 -23.88
C LYS A 135 -12.31 13.70 -23.70
N VAL A 136 -13.14 13.97 -22.71
CA VAL A 136 -13.83 15.25 -22.53
C VAL A 136 -13.03 16.25 -21.71
N SER A 137 -12.29 15.80 -20.68
CA SER A 137 -11.66 16.67 -19.70
C SER A 137 -10.14 16.50 -19.63
N LYS A 138 -9.42 17.53 -20.08
CA LYS A 138 -7.95 17.60 -19.90
C LYS A 138 -7.58 17.71 -18.39
N THR A 139 -8.41 18.39 -17.62
CA THR A 139 -8.21 18.54 -16.17
C THR A 139 -8.33 17.21 -15.45
N TYR A 140 -9.32 16.38 -15.83
CA TYR A 140 -9.47 15.04 -15.27
C TYR A 140 -8.25 14.17 -15.59
N LYS A 141 -7.79 14.20 -16.84
CA LYS A 141 -6.57 13.50 -17.25
C LYS A 141 -5.36 13.91 -16.41
N GLN A 142 -5.15 15.21 -16.21
CA GLN A 142 -4.04 15.71 -15.41
C GLN A 142 -4.21 15.31 -13.93
N SER A 143 -5.39 15.47 -13.36
CA SER A 143 -5.69 15.03 -11.99
C SER A 143 -5.40 13.54 -11.80
N LEU A 144 -5.77 12.70 -12.75
CA LEU A 144 -5.50 11.27 -12.70
C LEU A 144 -3.99 10.97 -12.71
N ILE A 145 -3.21 11.68 -13.54
CA ILE A 145 -1.75 11.53 -13.59
C ILE A 145 -1.12 12.00 -12.27
N ASP A 146 -1.59 13.11 -11.72
CA ASP A 146 -1.09 13.70 -10.47
C ASP A 146 -1.30 12.80 -9.25
N THR A 147 -2.21 11.81 -9.32
CA THR A 147 -2.32 10.77 -8.28
C THR A 147 -1.11 9.84 -8.22
N GLY A 148 -0.18 9.94 -9.17
CA GLY A 148 1.03 9.14 -9.20
C GLY A 148 0.78 7.69 -9.59
N ILE A 149 0.10 7.50 -10.73
CA ILE A 149 -0.20 6.17 -11.28
C ILE A 149 1.11 5.43 -11.56
N VAL A 150 1.16 4.18 -11.13
CA VAL A 150 2.25 3.26 -11.44
C VAL A 150 1.68 2.09 -12.24
N GLY A 151 2.34 1.76 -13.32
CA GLY A 151 2.01 0.59 -14.11
C GLY A 151 3.09 -0.49 -13.97
N LYS A 152 2.67 -1.75 -13.91
CA LYS A 152 3.57 -2.91 -13.90
C LYS A 152 3.53 -3.62 -15.25
N VAL A 153 4.68 -3.87 -15.84
CA VAL A 153 4.78 -4.56 -17.13
C VAL A 153 4.37 -6.02 -16.97
N VAL A 154 3.27 -6.39 -17.59
CA VAL A 154 2.76 -7.77 -17.61
C VAL A 154 3.36 -8.55 -18.77
N ASN A 155 3.36 -7.95 -19.96
CA ASN A 155 3.93 -8.50 -21.18
C ASN A 155 4.54 -7.37 -22.02
N ALA A 156 5.24 -7.72 -23.11
CA ALA A 156 5.81 -6.73 -24.02
C ALA A 156 4.73 -5.75 -24.54
N GLY A 157 4.91 -4.47 -24.24
CA GLY A 157 3.99 -3.40 -24.64
C GLY A 157 2.65 -3.36 -23.89
N ARG A 158 2.45 -4.17 -22.85
CA ARG A 158 1.24 -4.17 -22.01
C ARG A 158 1.58 -3.97 -20.53
N ILE A 159 0.83 -3.09 -19.91
CA ILE A 159 0.96 -2.75 -18.50
C ILE A 159 -0.38 -2.99 -17.79
N SER A 160 -0.32 -3.45 -16.54
CA SER A 160 -1.45 -3.45 -15.61
C SER A 160 -1.28 -2.33 -14.59
N LEU A 161 -2.30 -1.52 -14.43
CA LEU A 161 -2.37 -0.45 -13.44
C LEU A 161 -2.65 -1.03 -12.05
N TRP A 162 -3.48 -2.06 -11.98
CA TRP A 162 -3.79 -2.73 -10.72
C TRP A 162 -2.56 -3.41 -10.10
N GLU A 163 -1.86 -4.22 -10.88
CA GLU A 163 -0.61 -4.82 -10.40
C GLU A 163 0.46 -3.77 -10.06
N GLY A 164 0.48 -2.64 -10.78
CA GLY A 164 1.33 -1.51 -10.49
C GLY A 164 0.99 -0.87 -9.15
N HIS A 165 -0.31 -0.63 -8.89
CA HIS A 165 -0.82 -0.12 -7.63
C HIS A 165 -0.44 -1.03 -6.45
N LEU A 166 -0.72 -2.33 -6.54
CA LEU A 166 -0.37 -3.30 -5.49
C LEU A 166 1.15 -3.27 -5.20
N SER A 167 1.97 -3.31 -6.24
CA SER A 167 3.44 -3.29 -6.07
C SER A 167 3.96 -1.98 -5.48
N LYS A 168 3.28 -0.84 -5.71
CA LYS A 168 3.58 0.44 -5.05
C LYS A 168 3.29 0.34 -3.55
N ILE A 169 2.11 -0.15 -3.18
CA ILE A 169 1.71 -0.30 -1.78
C ILE A 169 2.63 -1.31 -1.05
N GLU A 170 2.93 -2.45 -1.67
CA GLU A 170 3.88 -3.43 -1.11
C GLU A 170 5.26 -2.82 -0.83
N ARG A 171 5.75 -1.95 -1.72
CA ARG A 171 7.02 -1.24 -1.51
C ARG A 171 6.92 -0.26 -0.34
N GLU A 172 5.84 0.49 -0.23
CA GLU A 172 5.59 1.38 0.92
C GLU A 172 5.56 0.59 2.22
N PHE A 173 4.95 -0.59 2.25
CA PHE A 173 4.94 -1.47 3.42
C PHE A 173 6.35 -1.95 3.78
N MET A 174 7.15 -2.33 2.80
CA MET A 174 8.57 -2.71 3.03
C MET A 174 9.39 -1.54 3.57
N GLU A 175 9.17 -0.33 3.08
CA GLU A 175 9.81 0.88 3.61
C GLU A 175 9.41 1.13 5.06
N GLN A 176 8.14 0.92 5.44
CA GLN A 176 7.68 1.02 6.83
C GLN A 176 8.32 -0.01 7.77
N ILE A 177 8.55 -1.23 7.29
CA ILE A 177 9.25 -2.27 8.08
C ILE A 177 10.69 -1.84 8.33
N ASN A 178 11.37 -1.28 7.33
CA ASN A 178 12.77 -0.88 7.41
C ASN A 178 12.97 0.45 8.15
N ASN A 179 11.98 1.34 8.13
CA ASN A 179 12.04 2.66 8.75
C ASN A 179 11.03 2.76 9.91
N THR A 180 11.49 2.37 11.08
CA THR A 180 10.67 2.41 12.30
C THR A 180 10.54 3.80 12.94
N ALA A 181 11.25 4.81 12.42
CA ALA A 181 11.28 6.16 13.01
C ALA A 181 9.97 6.93 12.86
N LYS A 182 9.15 6.59 11.85
CA LYS A 182 7.82 7.18 11.64
C LYS A 182 6.80 6.06 11.43
N PRO A 183 6.26 5.50 12.50
CA PRO A 183 5.23 4.48 12.40
C PRO A 183 3.98 5.07 11.73
N CYS A 184 3.50 4.41 10.69
CA CYS A 184 2.27 4.79 9.99
C CYS A 184 1.18 3.74 10.22
N ALA A 185 -0.03 4.18 10.46
CA ALA A 185 -1.20 3.33 10.56
C ALA A 185 -1.95 3.29 9.24
N TYR A 186 -2.45 2.12 8.87
CA TYR A 186 -3.25 1.87 7.69
C TYR A 186 -4.61 1.33 8.10
N TYR A 187 -5.67 1.72 7.39
CA TYR A 187 -6.99 1.13 7.58
C TYR A 187 -7.08 -0.20 6.86
N ALA A 188 -7.38 -1.26 7.60
CA ALA A 188 -7.49 -2.62 7.12
C ALA A 188 -8.92 -3.14 7.23
N ASN A 189 -9.44 -3.72 6.15
CA ASN A 189 -10.73 -4.41 6.17
C ASN A 189 -10.51 -5.86 6.57
N VAL A 190 -11.13 -6.31 7.66
CA VAL A 190 -11.07 -7.70 8.11
C VAL A 190 -11.99 -8.56 7.27
N LYS A 191 -11.42 -9.38 6.39
CA LYS A 191 -12.17 -10.18 5.41
C LYS A 191 -12.56 -11.55 5.94
N GLU A 192 -11.61 -12.26 6.51
CA GLU A 192 -11.77 -13.68 6.86
C GLU A 192 -11.04 -14.02 8.16
N ILE A 193 -11.51 -15.06 8.83
CA ILE A 193 -10.86 -15.68 9.96
C ILE A 193 -10.23 -16.98 9.48
N ASN A 194 -8.96 -17.20 9.76
CA ASN A 194 -8.31 -18.49 9.58
C ASN A 194 -7.75 -19.02 10.91
N GLY A 195 -7.26 -20.28 10.92
CA GLY A 195 -6.91 -20.98 12.16
C GLY A 195 -5.86 -20.34 13.07
N GLY A 196 -5.26 -19.20 12.71
CA GLY A 196 -4.24 -18.49 13.49
C GLY A 196 -4.47 -17.00 13.63
N GLY A 197 -5.53 -16.45 13.01
CA GLY A 197 -5.78 -15.01 12.99
C GLY A 197 -6.75 -14.59 11.89
N TYR A 198 -6.48 -13.46 11.27
CA TYR A 198 -7.34 -12.82 10.29
C TYR A 198 -6.60 -12.54 8.99
N ILE A 199 -7.31 -12.71 7.89
CA ILE A 199 -6.91 -12.14 6.60
C ILE A 199 -7.53 -10.76 6.50
N VAL A 200 -6.70 -9.77 6.33
CA VAL A 200 -7.13 -8.37 6.21
C VAL A 200 -6.66 -7.79 4.89
N ASP A 201 -7.43 -6.88 4.36
CA ASP A 201 -7.15 -6.18 3.11
C ASP A 201 -6.78 -4.72 3.39
N ILE A 202 -5.64 -4.28 2.87
CA ILE A 202 -5.19 -2.90 2.96
C ILE A 202 -4.95 -2.39 1.55
N MET A 203 -5.81 -1.53 1.03
CA MET A 203 -5.73 -0.95 -0.32
C MET A 203 -5.55 -2.02 -1.43
N GLY A 204 -6.16 -3.21 -1.25
CA GLY A 204 -6.08 -4.33 -2.18
C GLY A 204 -4.94 -5.32 -1.89
N VAL A 205 -4.01 -5.02 -1.00
CA VAL A 205 -2.97 -5.96 -0.56
C VAL A 205 -3.49 -6.81 0.58
N GLN A 206 -3.51 -8.12 0.38
CA GLN A 206 -3.87 -9.06 1.43
C GLN A 206 -2.72 -9.22 2.44
N CYS A 207 -3.06 -9.01 3.71
CA CYS A 207 -2.14 -9.11 4.83
C CYS A 207 -2.66 -10.12 5.86
N PHE A 208 -1.79 -10.65 6.68
CA PHE A 208 -2.15 -11.52 7.77
C PHE A 208 -2.01 -10.82 9.13
N MET A 209 -3.05 -10.89 9.95
CA MET A 209 -3.04 -10.40 11.32
C MET A 209 -3.19 -11.58 12.28
N PRO A 210 -2.10 -12.01 12.94
CA PRO A 210 -2.18 -13.06 13.98
C PRO A 210 -3.16 -12.69 15.09
N GLY A 211 -3.89 -13.67 15.63
CA GLY A 211 -4.85 -13.45 16.72
C GLY A 211 -4.23 -12.81 17.96
N SER A 212 -2.96 -13.08 18.25
CA SER A 212 -2.20 -12.44 19.34
C SER A 212 -1.89 -10.96 19.11
N LEU A 213 -2.01 -10.49 17.86
CA LEU A 213 -1.78 -9.09 17.44
C LEU A 213 -3.08 -8.36 17.09
N ALA A 214 -4.23 -9.00 17.26
CA ALA A 214 -5.54 -8.48 16.89
C ALA A 214 -6.24 -7.68 18.00
N ALA A 215 -5.71 -7.64 19.21
CA ALA A 215 -6.27 -6.86 20.33
C ALA A 215 -5.17 -6.44 21.30
N ALA A 216 -5.44 -5.41 22.10
CA ALA A 216 -4.52 -4.96 23.14
C ALA A 216 -4.31 -6.05 24.23
N GLY A 217 -5.38 -6.77 24.56
CA GLY A 217 -5.36 -7.85 25.54
C GLY A 217 -5.75 -9.20 24.93
N ILE A 218 -6.42 -10.04 25.71
CA ILE A 218 -6.89 -11.34 25.26
C ILE A 218 -8.15 -11.16 24.43
N LEU A 219 -8.11 -11.63 23.19
CA LEU A 219 -9.28 -11.65 22.30
C LEU A 219 -10.18 -12.83 22.70
N THR A 220 -11.37 -12.52 23.19
CA THR A 220 -12.35 -13.54 23.64
C THR A 220 -13.33 -13.91 22.51
N ASP A 221 -13.61 -13.00 21.60
CA ASP A 221 -14.49 -13.23 20.46
C ASP A 221 -13.78 -12.87 19.15
N PHE A 222 -13.44 -13.90 18.40
CA PHE A 222 -12.80 -13.73 17.09
C PHE A 222 -13.74 -13.12 16.05
N ASN A 223 -15.05 -13.29 16.17
CA ASN A 223 -15.99 -12.75 15.21
C ASN A 223 -16.19 -11.23 15.37
N ALA A 224 -15.80 -10.67 16.51
CA ALA A 224 -16.01 -9.25 16.81
C ALA A 224 -15.34 -8.29 15.83
N LEU A 225 -14.27 -8.71 15.16
CA LEU A 225 -13.52 -7.91 14.19
C LEU A 225 -13.92 -8.18 12.74
N LEU A 226 -14.62 -9.29 12.48
CA LEU A 226 -14.98 -9.68 11.10
C LEU A 226 -15.85 -8.62 10.42
N GLY A 227 -15.50 -8.25 9.19
CA GLY A 227 -16.20 -7.24 8.41
C GLY A 227 -15.95 -5.79 8.84
N LYS A 228 -15.19 -5.56 9.91
CA LYS A 228 -14.83 -4.21 10.36
C LYS A 228 -13.60 -3.67 9.62
N THR A 229 -13.56 -2.34 9.53
CA THR A 229 -12.36 -1.59 9.12
C THR A 229 -11.66 -1.11 10.37
N ILE A 230 -10.42 -1.54 10.58
CA ILE A 230 -9.63 -1.22 11.77
C ILE A 230 -8.27 -0.64 11.38
N PRO A 231 -7.72 0.29 12.16
CA PRO A 231 -6.38 0.80 11.95
C PRO A 231 -5.33 -0.23 12.40
N VAL A 232 -4.37 -0.52 11.55
CA VAL A 232 -3.29 -1.47 11.83
C VAL A 232 -1.93 -0.89 11.46
N MET A 233 -0.89 -1.46 12.01
CA MET A 233 0.50 -1.14 11.65
C MET A 233 1.17 -2.35 11.03
N ILE A 234 1.99 -2.10 10.02
CA ILE A 234 2.81 -3.15 9.42
C ILE A 234 3.91 -3.54 10.42
N VAL A 235 4.10 -4.82 10.62
CA VAL A 235 5.07 -5.35 11.60
C VAL A 235 6.24 -6.05 10.92
N ASN A 236 5.94 -6.92 9.95
CA ASN A 236 6.93 -7.76 9.32
C ASN A 236 6.44 -8.23 7.94
N TYR A 237 7.36 -8.81 7.17
CA TYR A 237 7.07 -9.50 5.92
C TYR A 237 7.64 -10.92 5.97
N ILE A 238 6.82 -11.90 5.65
CA ILE A 238 7.21 -13.31 5.56
C ILE A 238 6.95 -13.79 4.12
N PRO A 239 7.96 -14.21 3.35
CA PRO A 239 7.82 -14.51 1.92
C PRO A 239 6.71 -15.49 1.54
N LYS A 240 6.31 -16.38 2.44
CA LYS A 240 5.22 -17.35 2.22
C LYS A 240 3.85 -16.89 2.74
N SER A 241 3.83 -15.98 3.68
CA SER A 241 2.61 -15.54 4.38
C SER A 241 2.24 -14.08 4.07
N GLY A 242 3.10 -13.37 3.33
CA GLY A 242 2.91 -11.96 3.01
C GLY A 242 3.21 -11.02 4.18
N PHE A 243 2.58 -9.87 4.18
CA PHE A 243 2.74 -8.86 5.22
C PHE A 243 2.00 -9.26 6.50
N ILE A 244 2.69 -9.10 7.62
CA ILE A 244 2.13 -9.29 8.95
C ILE A 244 1.78 -7.93 9.51
N VAL A 245 0.55 -7.78 9.98
CA VAL A 245 0.03 -6.54 10.55
C VAL A 245 -0.42 -6.71 12.00
N SER A 246 -0.52 -5.61 12.73
CA SER A 246 -0.89 -5.60 14.13
C SER A 246 -1.82 -4.44 14.47
N TYR A 247 -3.01 -4.75 14.89
CA TYR A 247 -3.93 -3.81 15.54
C TYR A 247 -3.43 -3.46 16.95
N LYS A 248 -2.92 -4.46 17.69
CA LYS A 248 -2.33 -4.26 19.01
C LYS A 248 -1.21 -3.22 19.03
N LYS A 249 -0.33 -3.22 18.01
CA LYS A 249 0.75 -2.23 17.92
C LYS A 249 0.20 -0.81 17.75
N TYR A 250 -0.85 -0.64 16.93
CA TYR A 250 -1.54 0.63 16.80
C TYR A 250 -2.17 1.06 18.12
N LEU A 251 -2.92 0.19 18.79
CA LEU A 251 -3.54 0.47 20.08
C LEU A 251 -2.51 0.91 21.11
N ASN A 252 -1.36 0.24 21.18
CA ASN A 252 -0.28 0.62 22.09
C ASN A 252 0.31 2.01 21.77
N THR A 253 0.24 2.46 20.52
CA THR A 253 0.74 3.81 20.13
C THR A 253 -0.20 4.90 20.62
N ILE A 254 -1.51 4.67 20.61
CA ILE A 254 -2.51 5.64 21.07
C ILE A 254 -2.80 5.55 22.57
N LEU A 255 -2.45 4.43 23.20
CA LEU A 255 -2.74 4.13 24.60
C LEU A 255 -2.28 5.24 25.58
N PRO A 256 -1.06 5.80 25.48
CA PRO A 256 -0.63 6.84 26.41
C PRO A 256 -1.56 8.05 26.42
N GLN A 257 -1.88 8.56 25.24
CA GLN A 257 -2.76 9.74 25.10
C GLN A 257 -4.19 9.44 25.61
N LYS A 258 -4.72 8.25 25.32
CA LYS A 258 -6.04 7.86 25.82
C LYS A 258 -6.05 7.70 27.34
N ILE A 259 -4.99 7.16 27.94
CA ILE A 259 -4.87 7.05 29.40
C ILE A 259 -4.89 8.45 30.05
N GLU A 260 -4.08 9.38 29.53
CA GLU A 260 -3.99 10.75 30.06
C GLU A 260 -5.31 11.52 29.92
N ASN A 261 -6.04 11.32 28.82
CA ASN A 261 -7.25 12.06 28.53
C ASN A 261 -8.52 11.48 29.14
N GLU A 262 -8.59 10.15 29.28
CA GLU A 262 -9.84 9.46 29.63
C GLU A 262 -9.84 8.86 31.05
N LEU A 263 -8.67 8.63 31.66
CA LEU A 263 -8.60 7.95 32.94
C LEU A 263 -8.18 8.88 34.08
N SER A 264 -8.82 8.71 35.22
CA SER A 264 -8.47 9.40 36.45
C SER A 264 -8.55 8.46 37.66
N ILE A 265 -7.73 8.75 38.66
CA ILE A 265 -7.78 7.99 39.93
C ILE A 265 -9.14 8.22 40.58
N GLY A 266 -9.76 7.16 41.12
CA GLY A 266 -11.11 7.17 41.67
C GLY A 266 -12.25 7.00 40.66
N MET A 267 -11.95 6.99 39.34
CA MET A 267 -12.96 6.77 38.32
C MET A 267 -13.55 5.34 38.42
N GLU A 268 -14.88 5.25 38.32
CA GLU A 268 -15.59 3.97 38.23
C GLU A 268 -15.49 3.45 36.77
N VAL A 269 -15.07 2.21 36.61
CA VAL A 269 -14.93 1.56 35.32
C VAL A 269 -15.67 0.22 35.29
N TYR A 270 -16.25 -0.13 34.17
CA TYR A 270 -16.89 -1.43 33.99
C TYR A 270 -15.88 -2.42 33.41
N THR A 271 -15.53 -3.42 34.18
CA THR A 271 -14.40 -4.30 33.89
C THR A 271 -14.85 -5.72 33.54
N ARG A 272 -14.00 -6.40 32.77
CA ARG A 272 -14.15 -7.82 32.45
C ARG A 272 -12.89 -8.58 32.79
N VAL A 273 -13.05 -9.73 33.45
CA VAL A 273 -11.94 -10.62 33.82
C VAL A 273 -11.34 -11.25 32.57
N THR A 274 -10.04 -11.13 32.41
CA THR A 274 -9.27 -11.77 31.33
C THR A 274 -8.36 -12.90 31.84
N GLY A 275 -8.09 -12.94 33.13
CA GLY A 275 -7.31 -13.99 33.74
C GLY A 275 -7.10 -13.77 35.21
N THR A 276 -6.67 -14.82 35.89
CA THR A 276 -6.34 -14.78 37.33
C THR A 276 -4.92 -15.28 37.55
N SER A 277 -4.22 -14.71 38.52
CA SER A 277 -2.89 -15.12 38.96
C SER A 277 -2.84 -15.20 40.47
N LYS A 278 -1.73 -15.67 41.06
CA LYS A 278 -1.55 -15.70 42.52
C LYS A 278 -1.62 -14.31 43.17
N ASN A 279 -1.28 -13.28 42.44
CA ASN A 279 -1.16 -11.91 42.94
C ASN A 279 -2.40 -11.04 42.68
N GLY A 280 -3.37 -11.52 41.89
CA GLY A 280 -4.56 -10.74 41.57
C GLY A 280 -5.27 -11.18 40.31
N ILE A 281 -6.22 -10.34 39.87
CA ILE A 281 -7.10 -10.56 38.74
C ILE A 281 -6.72 -9.60 37.62
N PHE A 282 -6.42 -10.13 36.44
CA PHE A 282 -6.25 -9.32 35.21
C PHE A 282 -7.61 -8.99 34.65
N ILE A 283 -7.80 -7.72 34.36
CA ILE A 283 -9.04 -7.18 33.82
C ILE A 283 -8.81 -6.37 32.56
N GLN A 284 -9.85 -6.21 31.81
CA GLN A 284 -9.96 -5.21 30.73
C GLN A 284 -11.16 -4.32 30.98
N PHE A 285 -11.08 -3.08 30.49
CA PHE A 285 -12.22 -2.17 30.47
C PHE A 285 -12.20 -1.31 29.20
N LYS A 286 -13.36 -0.73 28.90
CA LYS A 286 -13.61 -0.01 27.67
C LYS A 286 -13.12 1.44 27.74
N ASP A 287 -12.74 1.96 26.58
CA ASP A 287 -12.52 3.39 26.38
C ASP A 287 -13.85 4.13 26.15
N SER A 288 -13.80 5.43 25.92
CA SER A 288 -14.94 6.29 25.62
C SER A 288 -15.69 5.91 24.33
N GLU A 289 -15.03 5.21 23.41
CA GLU A 289 -15.58 4.72 22.14
C GLU A 289 -16.23 3.32 22.29
N GLY A 290 -16.11 2.69 23.47
CA GLY A 290 -16.67 1.38 23.76
C GLY A 290 -15.79 0.21 23.37
N GLU A 291 -14.54 0.45 22.98
CA GLU A 291 -13.57 -0.59 22.64
C GLU A 291 -12.82 -1.07 23.88
N TRP A 292 -12.56 -2.39 23.98
CA TRP A 292 -11.81 -3.01 25.09
C TRP A 292 -10.32 -2.69 24.97
N LEU A 293 -9.92 -1.47 25.32
CA LEU A 293 -8.57 -0.94 25.09
C LEU A 293 -7.69 -1.06 26.34
N PHE A 294 -8.23 -0.70 27.50
CA PHE A 294 -7.45 -0.61 28.72
C PHE A 294 -7.32 -1.97 29.42
N SER A 295 -6.13 -2.25 29.92
CA SER A 295 -5.86 -3.45 30.69
C SER A 295 -5.38 -3.05 32.08
N GLY A 296 -5.92 -3.68 33.11
CA GLY A 296 -5.58 -3.40 34.51
C GLY A 296 -5.37 -4.66 35.34
N LEU A 297 -4.89 -4.46 36.54
CA LEU A 297 -4.69 -5.49 37.52
C LEU A 297 -5.42 -5.09 38.83
N ILE A 298 -6.28 -5.96 39.34
CA ILE A 298 -6.77 -5.88 40.71
C ILE A 298 -5.80 -6.67 41.53
N HIS A 299 -4.83 -5.95 42.16
CA HIS A 299 -3.82 -6.59 42.99
C HIS A 299 -4.43 -6.94 44.32
N ARG A 300 -3.99 -8.07 44.92
CA ARG A 300 -4.49 -8.56 46.22
C ARG A 300 -4.48 -7.51 47.32
N SER A 301 -3.49 -6.62 47.31
CA SER A 301 -3.36 -5.56 48.35
C SER A 301 -4.44 -4.49 48.31
N VAL A 302 -5.17 -4.35 47.19
CA VAL A 302 -6.25 -3.36 47.02
C VAL A 302 -7.64 -4.00 47.05
N MET A 303 -7.72 -5.30 47.27
CA MET A 303 -8.99 -6.03 47.41
C MET A 303 -9.60 -5.77 48.81
N SER A 304 -10.91 -5.60 48.86
CA SER A 304 -11.63 -5.67 50.11
C SER A 304 -11.64 -7.11 50.66
N LYS A 305 -11.84 -7.26 51.96
CA LYS A 305 -11.86 -8.59 52.63
C LYS A 305 -12.86 -9.57 52.00
N ASP A 306 -14.00 -9.07 51.55
CA ASP A 306 -15.03 -9.92 50.92
C ASP A 306 -14.66 -10.26 49.47
N PHE A 307 -14.07 -9.34 48.72
CA PHE A 307 -13.57 -9.59 47.39
C PHE A 307 -12.38 -10.55 47.41
N GLU A 308 -11.47 -10.43 48.40
CA GLU A 308 -10.35 -11.33 48.59
C GLU A 308 -10.81 -12.77 48.89
N LYS A 309 -11.85 -12.96 49.73
CA LYS A 309 -12.43 -14.29 49.99
C LYS A 309 -12.97 -14.93 48.70
N ARG A 310 -13.68 -14.17 47.90
CA ARG A 310 -14.18 -14.64 46.58
C ARG A 310 -13.05 -14.99 45.64
N PHE A 311 -11.98 -14.20 45.66
CA PHE A 311 -10.78 -14.47 44.88
C PHE A 311 -10.10 -15.78 45.34
N ASP A 312 -9.92 -15.99 46.64
CA ASP A 312 -9.33 -17.21 47.21
C ASP A 312 -10.21 -18.45 46.94
N SER A 313 -11.53 -18.28 46.90
CA SER A 313 -12.50 -19.34 46.52
C SER A 313 -12.53 -19.63 45.00
N ARG A 314 -11.74 -18.91 44.19
CA ARG A 314 -11.68 -19.03 42.72
C ARG A 314 -13.03 -18.84 42.05
N GLU A 315 -13.85 -17.94 42.57
CA GLU A 315 -15.15 -17.63 41.97
C GLU A 315 -15.06 -16.88 40.66
N PHE A 316 -13.98 -16.09 40.42
CA PHE A 316 -13.81 -15.28 39.23
C PHE A 316 -13.38 -16.11 38.02
N ARG A 317 -14.15 -16.03 36.95
CA ARG A 317 -13.90 -16.70 35.66
C ARG A 317 -13.61 -15.68 34.56
N ASN A 318 -12.90 -16.14 33.55
CA ASN A 318 -12.69 -15.31 32.37
C ASN A 318 -14.05 -14.95 31.76
N GLY A 319 -14.23 -13.65 31.50
CA GLY A 319 -15.46 -13.12 30.95
C GLY A 319 -16.42 -12.53 32.02
N ASP A 320 -16.21 -12.77 33.31
CA ASP A 320 -17.03 -12.15 34.36
C ASP A 320 -16.86 -10.63 34.33
N GLU A 321 -17.98 -9.92 34.44
CA GLU A 321 -18.03 -8.47 34.37
C GLU A 321 -18.52 -7.88 35.69
N PHE A 322 -17.83 -6.82 36.14
CA PHE A 322 -18.19 -6.09 37.35
C PHE A 322 -17.65 -4.66 37.35
N LYS A 323 -18.16 -3.83 38.23
CA LYS A 323 -17.70 -2.47 38.45
C LYS A 323 -16.50 -2.43 39.37
N ALA A 324 -15.54 -1.57 39.06
CA ALA A 324 -14.34 -1.38 39.85
C ALA A 324 -13.86 0.07 39.76
N PHE A 325 -12.90 0.48 40.54
CA PHE A 325 -12.40 1.84 40.66
C PHE A 325 -10.91 1.89 40.35
N ILE A 326 -10.46 2.90 39.63
CA ILE A 326 -9.04 3.11 39.34
C ILE A 326 -8.34 3.62 40.59
N HIS A 327 -7.36 2.86 41.10
CA HIS A 327 -6.57 3.20 42.26
C HIS A 327 -5.27 3.91 41.96
N ASN A 328 -4.61 3.48 40.88
CA ASN A 328 -3.34 4.08 40.48
C ASN A 328 -3.07 3.83 38.99
N ILE A 329 -2.38 4.77 38.38
CA ILE A 329 -1.94 4.72 36.99
C ILE A 329 -0.45 5.06 36.99
N VAL A 330 0.41 4.13 36.59
CA VAL A 330 1.86 4.29 36.64
C VAL A 330 2.46 3.80 35.32
N GLU A 331 3.40 4.55 34.80
CA GLU A 331 4.26 4.11 33.72
C GLU A 331 5.55 3.50 34.29
N VAL A 332 5.84 2.26 33.91
CA VAL A 332 7.06 1.55 34.31
C VAL A 332 7.69 0.93 33.07
N ASP A 333 8.92 1.31 32.77
CA ASP A 333 9.68 0.81 31.61
C ASP A 333 8.93 0.98 30.27
N GLY A 334 8.28 2.13 30.07
CA GLY A 334 7.49 2.41 28.86
C GLY A 334 6.19 1.60 28.75
N LYS A 335 5.74 1.00 29.87
CA LYS A 335 4.47 0.25 29.94
C LYS A 335 3.57 0.84 31.00
N TRP A 336 2.35 1.12 30.62
CA TRP A 336 1.32 1.58 31.53
C TRP A 336 0.78 0.43 32.38
N ARG A 337 0.75 0.64 33.69
CA ARG A 337 0.16 -0.26 34.67
C ARG A 337 -0.98 0.44 35.37
N ILE A 338 -2.18 -0.05 35.17
CA ILE A 338 -3.39 0.47 35.82
C ILE A 338 -3.77 -0.48 36.93
N VAL A 339 -3.73 0.01 38.17
CA VAL A 339 -4.17 -0.72 39.36
C VAL A 339 -5.61 -0.34 39.63
N VAL A 340 -6.44 -1.34 39.77
CA VAL A 340 -7.88 -1.19 39.98
C VAL A 340 -8.29 -1.91 41.23
N GLY A 341 -9.30 -1.45 41.95
CA GLY A 341 -9.83 -2.06 43.15
C GLY A 341 -11.34 -2.17 43.12
N ASP A 342 -11.91 -3.02 43.97
CA ASP A 342 -13.35 -3.22 44.10
C ASP A 342 -14.03 -2.13 44.94
N LYS A 343 -13.25 -1.27 45.61
CA LYS A 343 -13.73 -0.09 46.34
C LYS A 343 -13.04 1.18 45.83
N MET A 344 -13.67 2.30 46.09
CA MET A 344 -13.07 3.61 45.79
C MET A 344 -11.80 3.80 46.64
N PRO A 345 -10.69 4.29 46.05
CA PRO A 345 -9.47 4.57 46.80
C PRO A 345 -9.74 5.63 47.88
N GLU A 346 -9.21 5.41 49.07
CA GLU A 346 -9.22 6.45 50.10
C GLU A 346 -8.34 7.62 49.63
N PRO A 347 -8.77 8.88 49.79
CA PRO A 347 -7.95 10.03 49.47
C PRO A 347 -6.64 9.92 50.23
N LYS A 348 -5.52 9.87 49.53
CA LYS A 348 -4.21 9.97 50.20
C LYS A 348 -4.16 11.35 50.82
N GLU A 349 -4.11 11.44 52.15
CA GLU A 349 -3.69 12.63 52.86
C GLU A 349 -2.31 13.00 52.30
N GLU A 350 -2.18 14.14 51.63
CA GLU A 350 -0.90 14.75 51.26
C GLU A 350 -0.16 14.99 52.60
N THR A 351 0.71 14.09 52.99
CA THR A 351 1.70 14.38 54.01
C THR A 351 2.68 15.37 53.34
N ASP A 352 2.43 16.65 53.53
CA ASP A 352 3.40 17.69 53.38
C ASP A 352 4.66 17.30 54.15
N LYS A 353 5.64 16.78 53.44
CA LYS A 353 7.00 16.77 53.94
C LYS A 353 7.50 18.19 53.81
N GLU A 354 7.14 19.01 54.79
CA GLU A 354 7.93 20.20 55.10
C GLU A 354 9.38 19.80 55.18
N SER A 355 10.13 20.30 54.27
CA SER A 355 11.57 20.39 54.30
C SER A 355 11.98 21.16 55.54
N ASN A 356 12.51 20.51 56.54
CA ASN A 356 13.34 21.16 57.57
C ASN A 356 14.80 20.95 57.18
N GLU A 357 15.42 22.10 56.93
CA GLU A 357 16.85 22.50 57.06
C GLU A 357 17.92 21.61 56.38
#